data_bf2466da5f98372a32937051ca4e948b
#
_entry.id   bf2466da5f98372a32937051ca4e948b
#
_cell.length_a   1.000
_cell.length_b   1.000
_cell.length_c   1.000
_cell.angle_alpha   90.00
_cell.angle_beta   90.00
_cell.angle_gamma   90.00
#
_symmetry.space_group_name_H-M   'P 1'
#
loop_
_entity.id
_entity.type
_entity.pdbx_description
1 polymer ?
#
loop_
_entity_poly.entity_id
_entity_poly.type
_entity_poly.pdbx_seq_one_letter_code
_entity_poly.pdbx_strand_id
1 'polypeptide(L)'
;MKYIVNLFRVLVGLLFIFSGLIKANDPTGFSYKLDEYFSVFSADLETPQDSFSLEVLVNDSLVQTLTQSIDPSSTTNLLLLENDSWIPKPVPGTDDTVFFGGVSVVLNGRILFSEDLQAQKSDSTFYQIAVNATIGDSPLASQANTITAGQKYAKTIDIDLGQHAKSQSWLVDFFQGLRPYVLGLAIFLCVLEIVLGLALLIGWAPKLTITLLVIIIVLFTFLTWYSAYYNKVTDCGCFGDAIKLTPWQSFNKDVILSISILIILLGIRHIKPIFSKPFAVKLLTVFILLSAGFSAYCWHYLPVKDFLKFKEGNNIKDLAVVPEDAPTDEYENTFIYSKDGVDEELSLEEMSGRNLADEGYTFVDRRDKLISKGFDPEIHDFKIMDDTRSNDYVDDFFADSSHKLLIVFNEIDQADLGAMSELKALIAACKKQNIAIYPLTASASDKVEAFRHEHQLDIPFYFGDKTNLKSIIRSNPGVVLFEGNVVKETWPSTRLPSVKRFLKKVTK
;
A
#
# COMPACT_ATOMS: atom_id res chain seq x y z
N MET A 1 -38.26 -25.35 -10.06
CA MET A 1 -37.33 -25.25 -8.93
C MET A 1 -36.17 -26.25 -9.06
N LYS A 2 -36.38 -27.58 -9.16
CA LYS A 2 -35.27 -28.58 -9.23
C LYS A 2 -34.25 -28.32 -10.35
N TYR A 3 -34.68 -28.02 -11.57
CA TYR A 3 -33.79 -27.75 -12.70
C TYR A 3 -32.99 -26.45 -12.49
N ILE A 4 -33.64 -25.40 -11.97
CA ILE A 4 -32.99 -24.12 -11.68
C ILE A 4 -31.90 -24.29 -10.60
N VAL A 5 -32.22 -24.99 -9.50
CA VAL A 5 -31.25 -25.27 -8.42
C VAL A 5 -30.06 -26.09 -8.94
N ASN A 6 -30.31 -27.11 -9.79
CA ASN A 6 -29.20 -27.87 -10.36
C ASN A 6 -28.36 -27.07 -11.35
N LEU A 7 -28.96 -26.17 -12.13
CA LEU A 7 -28.22 -25.26 -13.01
C LEU A 7 -27.29 -24.38 -12.22
N PHE A 8 -27.81 -23.65 -11.22
CA PHE A 8 -26.99 -22.78 -10.38
C PHE A 8 -25.94 -23.55 -9.58
N ARG A 9 -26.28 -24.77 -9.10
CA ARG A 9 -25.33 -25.67 -8.44
C ARG A 9 -24.12 -25.96 -9.31
N VAL A 10 -24.34 -26.26 -10.61
CA VAL A 10 -23.26 -26.54 -11.56
C VAL A 10 -22.46 -25.28 -11.84
N LEU A 11 -23.11 -24.15 -12.13
CA LEU A 11 -22.45 -22.90 -12.44
C LEU A 11 -21.59 -22.40 -11.26
N VAL A 12 -22.18 -22.32 -10.06
CA VAL A 12 -21.46 -21.89 -8.86
C VAL A 12 -20.33 -22.85 -8.51
N GLY A 13 -20.59 -24.17 -8.56
CA GLY A 13 -19.56 -25.16 -8.25
C GLY A 13 -18.35 -25.10 -9.20
N LEU A 14 -18.60 -24.98 -10.52
CA LEU A 14 -17.54 -24.84 -11.51
C LEU A 14 -16.77 -23.51 -11.34
N LEU A 15 -17.47 -22.41 -11.05
CA LEU A 15 -16.83 -21.12 -10.88
C LEU A 15 -15.93 -21.08 -9.62
N PHE A 16 -16.36 -21.69 -8.50
CA PHE A 16 -15.54 -21.81 -7.30
C PHE A 16 -14.30 -22.68 -7.55
N ILE A 17 -14.43 -23.80 -8.26
CA ILE A 17 -13.27 -24.62 -8.63
C ILE A 17 -12.31 -23.82 -9.53
N PHE A 18 -12.82 -23.13 -10.53
CA PHE A 18 -12.01 -22.35 -11.46
C PHE A 18 -11.28 -21.20 -10.74
N SER A 19 -12.00 -20.42 -9.92
CA SER A 19 -11.44 -19.34 -9.11
C SER A 19 -10.36 -19.88 -8.16
N GLY A 20 -10.67 -20.96 -7.44
CA GLY A 20 -9.71 -21.57 -6.53
C GLY A 20 -8.48 -22.14 -7.23
N LEU A 21 -8.60 -22.72 -8.43
CA LEU A 21 -7.46 -23.22 -9.21
C LEU A 21 -6.55 -22.10 -9.71
N ILE A 22 -7.10 -20.98 -10.17
CA ILE A 22 -6.31 -19.82 -10.58
C ILE A 22 -5.51 -19.26 -9.40
N LYS A 23 -6.16 -19.09 -8.24
CA LYS A 23 -5.48 -18.63 -7.03
C LYS A 23 -4.46 -19.66 -6.52
N ALA A 24 -4.77 -20.95 -6.60
CA ALA A 24 -3.84 -22.03 -6.23
C ALA A 24 -2.61 -22.08 -7.14
N ASN A 25 -2.73 -21.62 -8.39
CA ASN A 25 -1.61 -21.47 -9.31
C ASN A 25 -0.68 -20.30 -8.94
N ASP A 26 -1.18 -19.24 -8.30
CA ASP A 26 -0.37 -18.13 -7.76
C ASP A 26 -0.82 -17.78 -6.32
N PRO A 27 -0.56 -18.65 -5.34
CA PRO A 27 -0.95 -18.40 -3.95
C PRO A 27 -0.18 -17.22 -3.34
N THR A 28 1.03 -16.94 -3.84
CA THR A 28 1.84 -15.78 -3.42
C THR A 28 1.20 -14.48 -3.90
N GLY A 29 0.77 -14.38 -5.15
CA GLY A 29 0.05 -13.22 -5.66
C GLY A 29 -1.27 -13.00 -4.91
N PHE A 30 -2.01 -14.06 -4.62
CA PHE A 30 -3.23 -13.94 -3.81
C PHE A 30 -2.93 -13.52 -2.36
N SER A 31 -1.83 -14.00 -1.76
CA SER A 31 -1.42 -13.57 -0.42
C SER A 31 -1.09 -12.07 -0.37
N TYR A 32 -0.48 -11.50 -1.43
CA TYR A 32 -0.22 -10.07 -1.52
C TYR A 32 -1.51 -9.25 -1.52
N LYS A 33 -2.57 -9.74 -2.19
CA LYS A 33 -3.88 -9.07 -2.16
C LYS A 33 -4.54 -9.13 -0.78
N LEU A 34 -4.44 -10.24 -0.09
CA LEU A 34 -4.92 -10.33 1.30
C LEU A 34 -4.15 -9.39 2.24
N ASP A 35 -2.82 -9.32 2.10
CA ASP A 35 -1.99 -8.39 2.88
C ASP A 35 -2.36 -6.92 2.61
N GLU A 36 -2.66 -6.58 1.34
CA GLU A 36 -3.14 -5.26 0.95
C GLU A 36 -4.47 -4.91 1.63
N TYR A 37 -5.46 -5.83 1.62
CA TYR A 37 -6.73 -5.63 2.35
C TYR A 37 -6.51 -5.45 3.85
N PHE A 38 -5.67 -6.29 4.48
CA PHE A 38 -5.40 -6.17 5.91
C PHE A 38 -4.70 -4.86 6.25
N SER A 39 -3.78 -4.41 5.40
CA SER A 39 -3.09 -3.12 5.55
C SER A 39 -4.07 -1.95 5.45
N VAL A 40 -4.96 -1.96 4.44
CA VAL A 40 -5.97 -0.90 4.25
C VAL A 40 -6.98 -0.88 5.39
N PHE A 41 -7.46 -2.05 5.84
CA PHE A 41 -8.38 -2.12 6.97
C PHE A 41 -7.73 -1.64 8.27
N SER A 42 -6.45 -1.99 8.51
CA SER A 42 -5.72 -1.47 9.65
C SER A 42 -5.63 0.04 9.60
N ALA A 43 -5.25 0.62 8.45
CA ALA A 43 -5.13 2.05 8.28
C ALA A 43 -6.48 2.80 8.43
N ASP A 44 -7.58 2.23 7.95
CA ASP A 44 -8.91 2.86 8.05
C ASP A 44 -9.56 2.73 9.43
N LEU A 45 -9.17 1.71 10.18
CA LEU A 45 -9.62 1.49 11.56
C LEU A 45 -8.73 2.18 12.59
N GLU A 46 -7.51 2.54 12.20
CA GLU A 46 -6.70 3.47 12.97
C GLU A 46 -7.41 4.83 12.90
N THR A 47 -8.09 5.21 13.98
CA THR A 47 -8.55 6.60 14.12
C THR A 47 -7.30 7.46 13.99
N PRO A 48 -7.30 8.49 13.12
CA PRO A 48 -6.15 9.34 12.96
C PRO A 48 -5.91 10.12 14.25
N GLN A 49 -5.15 9.55 15.16
CA GLN A 49 -4.45 10.27 16.21
C GLN A 49 -3.06 10.66 15.69
N ASP A 50 -2.99 10.99 14.39
CA ASP A 50 -1.75 11.42 13.73
C ASP A 50 -1.36 12.85 14.11
N SER A 51 -2.16 13.49 14.95
CA SER A 51 -1.91 14.84 15.40
C SER A 51 -2.24 15.01 16.87
N PHE A 52 -1.45 15.80 17.54
CA PHE A 52 -1.74 16.31 18.87
C PHE A 52 -1.93 17.82 18.80
N SER A 53 -2.76 18.34 19.72
CA SER A 53 -3.00 19.77 19.83
C SER A 53 -2.16 20.33 20.97
N LEU A 54 -1.49 21.46 20.70
CA LEU A 54 -0.80 22.26 21.69
C LEU A 54 -1.58 23.56 21.90
N GLU A 55 -2.06 23.77 23.10
CA GLU A 55 -2.67 25.04 23.51
C GLU A 55 -1.66 25.85 24.30
N VAL A 56 -1.37 27.03 23.82
CA VAL A 56 -0.49 28.00 24.51
C VAL A 56 -1.36 29.06 25.20
N LEU A 57 -1.27 29.12 26.51
CA LEU A 57 -1.98 30.10 27.33
C LEU A 57 -0.99 31.09 27.95
N VAL A 58 -1.34 32.36 27.92
CA VAL A 58 -0.60 33.41 28.59
C VAL A 58 -1.55 34.09 29.59
N ASN A 59 -1.18 34.08 30.87
CA ASN A 59 -2.02 34.59 31.97
C ASN A 59 -3.43 34.01 31.95
N ASP A 60 -3.54 32.66 31.78
CA ASP A 60 -4.77 31.90 31.69
C ASP A 60 -5.66 32.21 30.47
N SER A 61 -5.19 33.06 29.57
CA SER A 61 -5.88 33.32 28.31
C SER A 61 -5.29 32.50 27.19
N LEU A 62 -6.12 31.80 26.46
CA LEU A 62 -5.70 31.02 25.29
C LEU A 62 -5.23 31.97 24.18
N VAL A 63 -3.95 31.91 23.83
CA VAL A 63 -3.35 32.72 22.79
C VAL A 63 -3.38 32.02 21.46
N GLN A 64 -3.04 30.72 21.43
CA GLN A 64 -2.99 29.95 20.21
C GLN A 64 -3.22 28.46 20.45
N THR A 65 -3.90 27.81 19.49
CA THR A 65 -3.99 26.35 19.37
C THR A 65 -3.22 25.93 18.13
N LEU A 66 -2.28 25.00 18.29
CA LEU A 66 -1.44 24.46 17.22
C LEU A 66 -1.71 22.98 17.11
N THR A 67 -2.01 22.52 15.90
CA THR A 67 -2.13 21.09 15.61
C THR A 67 -0.85 20.61 14.92
N GLN A 68 -0.20 19.60 15.47
CA GLN A 68 1.02 19.03 14.95
C GLN A 68 0.83 17.56 14.61
N SER A 69 1.34 17.13 13.45
CA SER A 69 1.38 15.73 13.10
C SER A 69 2.37 14.97 13.98
N ILE A 70 1.99 13.78 14.38
CA ILE A 70 2.84 12.83 15.11
C ILE A 70 3.73 12.12 14.10
N ASP A 71 5.04 12.17 14.30
CA ASP A 71 5.97 11.32 13.56
C ASP A 71 5.99 9.92 14.22
N PRO A 72 5.46 8.88 13.57
CA PRO A 72 5.41 7.54 14.15
C PRO A 72 6.80 6.92 14.39
N SER A 73 7.85 7.49 13.80
CA SER A 73 9.24 7.06 14.02
C SER A 73 9.87 7.66 15.26
N SER A 74 9.25 8.71 15.84
CA SER A 74 9.75 9.45 17.00
C SER A 74 8.96 9.07 18.25
N THR A 75 9.57 8.30 19.14
CA THR A 75 8.95 7.88 20.42
C THR A 75 8.92 8.99 21.47
N THR A 76 9.74 10.02 21.33
CA THR A 76 9.82 11.16 22.25
C THR A 76 9.82 12.47 21.47
N ASN A 77 8.90 13.36 21.81
CA ASN A 77 8.90 14.72 21.30
C ASN A 77 9.34 15.66 22.41
N LEU A 78 10.42 16.42 22.13
CA LEU A 78 10.97 17.41 23.02
C LEU A 78 10.28 18.75 22.76
N LEU A 79 9.46 19.19 23.72
CA LEU A 79 8.89 20.52 23.74
C LEU A 79 9.78 21.42 24.60
N LEU A 80 10.38 22.44 24.01
CA LEU A 80 11.16 23.43 24.69
C LEU A 80 10.37 24.73 24.77
N LEU A 81 10.14 25.19 26.00
CA LEU A 81 9.62 26.50 26.29
C LEU A 81 10.78 27.40 26.70
N GLU A 82 11.09 28.40 25.89
CA GLU A 82 12.19 29.31 26.15
C GLU A 82 11.77 30.76 25.92
N ASN A 83 12.42 31.69 26.64
CA ASN A 83 12.32 33.09 26.37
C ASN A 83 13.67 33.64 25.91
N ASP A 84 13.62 34.62 25.03
CA ASP A 84 14.76 35.42 24.67
C ASP A 84 15.17 36.37 25.83
N SER A 85 16.40 36.87 25.77
CA SER A 85 16.87 37.84 26.74
C SER A 85 15.98 39.08 26.67
N TRP A 86 15.42 39.49 27.81
CA TRP A 86 14.64 40.69 27.91
C TRP A 86 15.47 41.91 27.59
N ILE A 87 15.07 42.70 26.59
CA ILE A 87 15.76 43.91 26.15
C ILE A 87 15.10 45.13 26.80
N PRO A 88 15.79 45.86 27.66
CA PRO A 88 15.24 47.08 28.23
C PRO A 88 15.21 48.21 27.20
N LYS A 89 14.05 48.86 27.04
CA LYS A 89 13.88 50.08 26.23
C LYS A 89 13.34 51.19 27.08
N PRO A 90 14.03 52.37 27.17
CA PRO A 90 13.54 53.52 27.90
C PRO A 90 12.29 54.10 27.23
N VAL A 91 11.30 54.48 28.04
CA VAL A 91 10.08 55.15 27.53
C VAL A 91 10.42 56.64 27.35
N PRO A 92 10.28 57.21 26.13
CA PRO A 92 10.60 58.60 25.87
C PRO A 92 9.78 59.54 26.75
N GLY A 93 10.48 60.39 27.52
CA GLY A 93 9.85 61.43 28.38
C GLY A 93 9.46 60.96 29.78
N THR A 94 9.85 59.75 30.20
CA THR A 94 9.68 59.22 31.57
C THR A 94 10.97 58.55 32.05
N ASP A 95 11.11 58.37 33.38
CA ASP A 95 12.20 57.57 33.96
C ASP A 95 11.90 56.03 33.91
N ASP A 96 10.84 55.64 33.23
CA ASP A 96 10.41 54.26 33.16
C ASP A 96 11.15 53.48 32.05
N THR A 97 11.40 52.21 32.32
CA THR A 97 11.99 51.27 31.36
C THR A 97 11.01 50.13 31.13
N VAL A 98 10.67 49.86 29.86
CA VAL A 98 9.86 48.74 29.47
C VAL A 98 10.80 47.64 28.96
N PHE A 99 10.56 46.42 29.42
CA PHE A 99 11.30 45.24 29.00
C PHE A 99 10.52 44.54 27.91
N PHE A 100 11.19 44.23 26.81
CA PHE A 100 10.66 43.41 25.70
C PHE A 100 11.38 42.07 25.70
N GLY A 101 10.64 40.96 25.68
CA GLY A 101 11.18 39.63 25.59
C GLY A 101 10.25 38.74 24.76
N GLY A 102 10.80 37.90 23.92
CA GLY A 102 10.06 36.92 23.17
C GLY A 102 9.93 35.61 23.96
N VAL A 103 8.77 35.01 23.93
CA VAL A 103 8.57 33.62 24.39
C VAL A 103 8.36 32.75 23.19
N SER A 104 9.10 31.66 23.11
CA SER A 104 8.97 30.69 22.03
C SER A 104 8.66 29.29 22.54
N VAL A 105 7.83 28.59 21.79
CA VAL A 105 7.55 27.15 21.96
C VAL A 105 8.21 26.43 20.80
N VAL A 106 9.15 25.56 21.11
CA VAL A 106 9.95 24.85 20.12
C VAL A 106 9.70 23.36 20.27
N LEU A 107 9.28 22.68 19.22
CA LEU A 107 9.10 21.24 19.17
C LEU A 107 10.17 20.62 18.27
N ASN A 108 10.95 19.69 18.82
CA ASN A 108 12.01 18.99 18.08
C ASN A 108 12.94 19.94 17.29
N GLY A 109 13.27 21.10 17.89
CA GLY A 109 14.12 22.12 17.28
C GLY A 109 13.43 23.05 16.27
N ARG A 110 12.12 22.90 16.03
CA ARG A 110 11.34 23.80 15.17
C ARG A 110 10.48 24.74 16.01
N ILE A 111 10.62 26.05 15.79
CA ILE A 111 9.78 27.04 16.45
C ILE A 111 8.35 26.90 15.93
N LEU A 112 7.41 26.62 16.83
CA LEU A 112 5.99 26.52 16.54
C LEU A 112 5.23 27.79 16.85
N PHE A 113 5.65 28.49 17.89
CA PHE A 113 5.01 29.70 18.39
C PHE A 113 6.09 30.66 18.89
N SER A 114 5.91 31.96 18.64
CA SER A 114 6.73 33.01 19.21
C SER A 114 5.88 34.26 19.40
N GLU A 115 5.90 34.85 20.58
CA GLU A 115 5.18 36.06 20.90
C GLU A 115 6.10 37.00 21.68
N ASP A 116 6.02 38.29 21.34
CA ASP A 116 6.74 39.34 22.04
C ASP A 116 5.94 39.82 23.25
N LEU A 117 6.51 39.64 24.43
CA LEU A 117 5.93 40.08 25.68
C LEU A 117 6.49 41.43 26.08
N GLN A 118 5.65 42.33 26.63
CA GLN A 118 6.03 43.62 27.15
C GLN A 118 5.79 43.67 28.64
N ALA A 119 6.81 44.00 29.42
CA ALA A 119 6.71 44.19 30.86
C ALA A 119 7.14 45.58 31.27
N GLN A 120 6.30 46.30 32.04
CA GLN A 120 6.73 47.53 32.71
C GLN A 120 7.60 47.19 33.92
N LYS A 121 8.60 48.03 34.19
CA LYS A 121 9.49 47.86 35.32
C LYS A 121 8.75 48.10 36.66
N SER A 122 8.10 47.06 37.16
CA SER A 122 7.93 46.87 38.59
C SER A 122 8.48 45.50 38.93
N ASP A 123 9.15 45.35 40.05
CA ASP A 123 9.84 44.10 40.49
C ASP A 123 8.91 42.88 40.67
N SER A 124 7.74 42.91 40.09
CA SER A 124 6.68 41.90 40.29
C SER A 124 5.81 41.59 39.08
N THR A 125 6.25 41.92 37.85
CA THR A 125 5.48 41.49 36.66
C THR A 125 5.82 40.04 36.32
N PHE A 126 4.89 39.15 36.60
CA PHE A 126 4.99 37.75 36.28
C PHE A 126 4.05 37.42 35.12
N TYR A 127 4.54 36.62 34.18
CA TYR A 127 3.70 35.98 33.16
C TYR A 127 3.54 34.53 33.50
N GLN A 128 2.31 34.07 33.58
CA GLN A 128 2.02 32.63 33.62
C GLN A 128 1.89 32.13 32.19
N ILE A 129 2.77 31.22 31.79
CA ILE A 129 2.69 30.56 30.49
C ILE A 129 2.40 29.10 30.74
N ALA A 130 1.27 28.64 30.23
CA ALA A 130 0.89 27.26 30.28
C ALA A 130 0.86 26.68 28.85
N VAL A 131 1.40 25.48 28.70
CA VAL A 131 1.30 24.69 27.48
C VAL A 131 0.60 23.39 27.81
N ASN A 132 -0.54 23.18 27.18
CA ASN A 132 -1.31 21.95 27.29
C ASN A 132 -1.17 21.17 25.99
N ALA A 133 -0.69 19.93 26.07
CA ALA A 133 -0.68 19.01 24.96
C ALA A 133 -1.81 18.00 25.12
N THR A 134 -2.63 17.81 24.09
CA THR A 134 -3.74 16.85 24.10
C THR A 134 -3.75 16.02 22.82
N ILE A 135 -4.11 14.72 22.93
CA ILE A 135 -4.46 13.86 21.80
C ILE A 135 -5.96 13.55 21.91
N GLY A 136 -6.74 14.03 20.93
CA GLY A 136 -8.19 13.98 21.07
C GLY A 136 -8.62 14.63 22.39
N ASP A 137 -9.41 13.93 23.20
CA ASP A 137 -9.86 14.41 24.52
C ASP A 137 -8.91 14.04 25.68
N SER A 138 -7.78 13.38 25.39
CA SER A 138 -6.87 12.90 26.44
C SER A 138 -5.69 13.85 26.64
N PRO A 139 -5.41 14.33 27.86
CA PRO A 139 -4.26 15.17 28.15
C PRO A 139 -2.98 14.34 28.08
N LEU A 140 -2.01 14.83 27.30
CA LEU A 140 -0.66 14.25 27.19
C LEU A 140 0.30 14.87 28.19
N ALA A 141 0.28 16.20 28.26
CA ALA A 141 1.08 16.98 29.19
C ALA A 141 0.40 18.32 29.44
N SER A 142 0.46 18.78 30.66
CA SER A 142 0.04 20.14 31.04
C SER A 142 1.11 20.73 31.92
N GLN A 143 1.66 21.88 31.55
CA GLN A 143 2.66 22.58 32.34
C GLN A 143 2.42 24.06 32.36
N ALA A 144 2.20 24.59 33.54
CA ALA A 144 2.16 26.03 33.81
C ALA A 144 3.49 26.46 34.40
N ASN A 145 4.06 27.55 33.90
CA ASN A 145 5.30 28.10 34.37
C ASN A 145 5.13 29.62 34.57
N THR A 146 5.74 30.13 35.65
CA THR A 146 5.79 31.55 35.90
C THR A 146 7.12 32.09 35.40
N ILE A 147 7.07 33.01 34.44
CA ILE A 147 8.25 33.67 33.88
C ILE A 147 8.32 35.06 34.49
N THR A 148 9.45 35.39 35.11
CA THR A 148 9.72 36.74 35.68
C THR A 148 10.37 37.60 34.61
N ALA A 149 9.85 38.81 34.42
CA ALA A 149 10.46 39.79 33.52
C ALA A 149 11.94 40.03 33.88
N GLY A 150 12.80 39.96 32.87
CA GLY A 150 14.24 40.15 33.02
C GLY A 150 15.07 38.89 33.31
N GLN A 151 14.44 37.74 33.52
CA GLN A 151 15.15 36.46 33.71
C GLN A 151 15.06 35.57 32.46
N LYS A 152 16.18 34.94 32.13
CA LYS A 152 16.21 33.92 31.07
C LYS A 152 15.59 32.64 31.61
N TYR A 153 14.66 32.09 30.84
CA TYR A 153 13.96 30.87 31.16
C TYR A 153 14.08 29.87 30.00
N ALA A 154 14.38 28.63 30.30
CA ALA A 154 14.28 27.53 29.35
C ALA A 154 13.88 26.26 30.09
N LYS A 155 12.83 25.59 29.66
CA LYS A 155 12.37 24.33 30.21
C LYS A 155 11.97 23.38 29.14
N THR A 156 12.48 22.18 29.24
CA THR A 156 12.16 21.05 28.33
C THR A 156 11.09 20.17 28.96
N ILE A 157 10.13 19.77 28.15
CA ILE A 157 9.03 18.85 28.50
C ILE A 157 9.13 17.70 27.52
N ASP A 158 9.29 16.48 28.04
CA ASP A 158 9.23 15.27 27.25
C ASP A 158 7.76 14.88 27.06
N ILE A 159 7.28 14.86 25.83
CA ILE A 159 5.95 14.38 25.47
C ILE A 159 6.11 12.95 24.98
N ASP A 160 5.76 11.97 25.82
CA ASP A 160 5.74 10.57 25.44
C ASP A 160 4.46 10.27 24.64
N LEU A 161 4.59 10.28 23.32
CA LEU A 161 3.52 9.91 22.38
C LEU A 161 3.37 8.40 22.24
N GLY A 162 4.36 7.61 22.67
CA GLY A 162 4.43 6.18 22.42
C GLY A 162 3.34 5.36 23.12
N GLN A 163 2.82 5.85 24.26
CA GLN A 163 1.72 5.17 24.97
C GLN A 163 0.34 5.63 24.51
N HIS A 164 0.21 6.84 24.01
CA HIS A 164 -1.07 7.47 23.67
C HIS A 164 -1.40 7.40 22.16
N ALA A 165 -0.41 7.22 21.29
CA ALA A 165 -0.62 6.94 19.87
C ALA A 165 -1.33 5.60 19.59
N LYS A 166 -1.55 4.78 20.61
CA LYS A 166 -2.14 3.45 20.52
C LYS A 166 -3.50 3.34 21.21
N SER A 167 -4.47 4.14 20.82
CA SER A 167 -5.85 3.64 20.90
C SER A 167 -6.12 2.78 19.68
N GLN A 168 -5.39 1.67 19.55
CA GLN A 168 -5.62 0.70 18.50
C GLN A 168 -6.90 -0.05 18.81
N SER A 169 -7.86 0.02 17.88
CA SER A 169 -9.01 -0.88 17.90
C SER A 169 -8.50 -2.33 17.90
N TRP A 170 -9.10 -3.21 18.72
CA TRP A 170 -8.76 -4.66 18.72
C TRP A 170 -8.79 -5.28 17.31
N LEU A 171 -9.54 -4.68 16.38
CA LEU A 171 -9.60 -5.08 14.97
C LEU A 171 -8.28 -4.78 14.24
N VAL A 172 -7.62 -3.69 14.55
CA VAL A 172 -6.29 -3.36 13.99
C VAL A 172 -5.28 -4.42 14.42
N ASP A 173 -5.23 -4.73 15.71
CA ASP A 173 -4.34 -5.78 16.25
C ASP A 173 -4.65 -7.14 15.64
N PHE A 174 -5.94 -7.43 15.40
CA PHE A 174 -6.36 -8.66 14.73
C PHE A 174 -5.86 -8.75 13.29
N PHE A 175 -6.04 -7.71 12.47
CA PHE A 175 -5.58 -7.71 11.08
C PHE A 175 -4.05 -7.70 10.98
N GLN A 176 -3.37 -6.92 11.81
CA GLN A 176 -1.91 -6.92 11.88
C GLN A 176 -1.37 -8.29 12.33
N GLY A 177 -2.03 -8.93 13.30
CA GLY A 177 -1.69 -10.28 13.75
C GLY A 177 -1.89 -11.38 12.69
N LEU A 178 -2.77 -11.17 11.69
CA LEU A 178 -2.96 -12.10 10.57
C LEU A 178 -1.89 -11.96 9.47
N ARG A 179 -1.23 -10.81 9.34
CA ARG A 179 -0.27 -10.55 8.26
C ARG A 179 0.88 -11.58 8.17
N PRO A 180 1.51 -12.05 9.26
CA PRO A 180 2.53 -13.09 9.17
C PRO A 180 2.03 -14.42 8.60
N TYR A 181 0.72 -14.67 8.68
CA TYR A 181 0.09 -15.93 8.25
C TYR A 181 -0.64 -15.82 6.91
N VAL A 182 -0.53 -14.68 6.23
CA VAL A 182 -1.33 -14.35 5.04
C VAL A 182 -1.14 -15.37 3.90
N LEU A 183 0.06 -15.92 3.72
CA LEU A 183 0.32 -16.96 2.73
C LEU A 183 -0.38 -18.28 3.07
N GLY A 184 -0.31 -18.71 4.33
CA GLY A 184 -1.04 -19.90 4.81
C GLY A 184 -2.54 -19.73 4.66
N LEU A 185 -3.07 -18.53 4.97
CA LEU A 185 -4.47 -18.19 4.78
C LEU A 185 -4.87 -18.20 3.30
N ALA A 186 -4.02 -17.68 2.42
CA ALA A 186 -4.23 -17.71 0.97
C ALA A 186 -4.35 -19.15 0.45
N ILE A 187 -3.40 -20.03 0.81
CA ILE A 187 -3.43 -21.45 0.42
C ILE A 187 -4.68 -22.11 0.98
N PHE A 188 -5.02 -21.86 2.24
CA PHE A 188 -6.23 -22.41 2.87
C PHE A 188 -7.50 -22.01 2.09
N LEU A 189 -7.64 -20.72 1.74
CA LEU A 189 -8.80 -20.22 0.99
C LEU A 189 -8.86 -20.80 -0.42
N CYS A 190 -7.72 -20.95 -1.12
CA CYS A 190 -7.68 -21.60 -2.43
C CYS A 190 -8.19 -23.06 -2.37
N VAL A 191 -7.69 -23.83 -1.39
CA VAL A 191 -8.10 -25.21 -1.17
C VAL A 191 -9.59 -25.29 -0.81
N LEU A 192 -10.04 -24.40 0.07
CA LEU A 192 -11.42 -24.34 0.52
C LEU A 192 -12.39 -24.03 -0.63
N GLU A 193 -12.07 -23.07 -1.52
CA GLU A 193 -12.88 -22.77 -2.70
C GLU A 193 -13.01 -24.01 -3.62
N ILE A 194 -11.89 -24.68 -3.93
CA ILE A 194 -11.90 -25.88 -4.79
C ILE A 194 -12.76 -26.99 -4.18
N VAL A 195 -12.57 -27.24 -2.89
CA VAL A 195 -13.26 -28.32 -2.16
C VAL A 195 -14.74 -28.02 -2.01
N LEU A 196 -15.12 -26.78 -1.71
CA LEU A 196 -16.53 -26.37 -1.60
C LEU A 196 -17.22 -26.42 -2.96
N GLY A 197 -16.56 -25.99 -4.04
CA GLY A 197 -17.08 -26.12 -5.40
C GLY A 197 -17.34 -27.58 -5.75
N LEU A 198 -16.39 -28.47 -5.47
CA LEU A 198 -16.55 -29.92 -5.70
C LEU A 198 -17.64 -30.53 -4.79
N ALA A 199 -17.65 -30.20 -3.50
CA ALA A 199 -18.66 -30.68 -2.55
C ALA A 199 -20.06 -30.25 -2.97
N LEU A 200 -20.22 -29.04 -3.49
CA LEU A 200 -21.46 -28.55 -4.07
C LEU A 200 -21.86 -29.39 -5.28
N LEU A 201 -20.92 -29.63 -6.23
CA LEU A 201 -21.17 -30.44 -7.45
C LEU A 201 -21.59 -31.86 -7.14
N ILE A 202 -20.95 -32.54 -6.20
CA ILE A 202 -21.29 -33.93 -5.84
C ILE A 202 -22.48 -34.02 -4.86
N GLY A 203 -22.90 -32.86 -4.27
CA GLY A 203 -24.00 -32.80 -3.30
C GLY A 203 -23.63 -33.40 -1.94
N TRP A 204 -22.36 -33.30 -1.53
CA TRP A 204 -21.91 -33.76 -0.23
C TRP A 204 -22.35 -32.79 0.87
N ALA A 205 -22.90 -33.34 1.95
CA ALA A 205 -23.32 -32.58 3.14
C ALA A 205 -23.94 -31.19 2.80
N PRO A 206 -25.03 -31.12 2.01
CA PRO A 206 -25.45 -29.86 1.36
C PRO A 206 -25.70 -28.72 2.33
N LYS A 207 -26.15 -28.99 3.56
CA LYS A 207 -26.32 -27.95 4.58
C LYS A 207 -24.98 -27.30 4.95
N LEU A 208 -23.96 -28.12 5.27
CA LEU A 208 -22.62 -27.62 5.64
C LEU A 208 -21.98 -26.90 4.46
N THR A 209 -22.00 -27.51 3.27
CA THR A 209 -21.38 -26.93 2.06
C THR A 209 -21.98 -25.57 1.73
N ILE A 210 -23.31 -25.43 1.75
CA ILE A 210 -23.96 -24.15 1.43
C ILE A 210 -23.70 -23.12 2.53
N THR A 211 -23.71 -23.52 3.81
CA THR A 211 -23.40 -22.59 4.92
C THR A 211 -21.98 -22.03 4.75
N LEU A 212 -20.99 -22.86 4.45
CA LEU A 212 -19.62 -22.40 4.21
C LEU A 212 -19.50 -21.53 2.95
N LEU A 213 -20.23 -21.84 1.88
CA LEU A 213 -20.31 -21.01 0.68
C LEU A 213 -20.91 -19.64 0.97
N VAL A 214 -21.98 -19.58 1.80
CA VAL A 214 -22.57 -18.31 2.23
C VAL A 214 -21.56 -17.47 3.02
N ILE A 215 -20.84 -18.07 3.96
CA ILE A 215 -19.82 -17.36 4.76
C ILE A 215 -18.75 -16.76 3.84
N ILE A 216 -18.22 -17.56 2.91
CA ILE A 216 -17.17 -17.10 2.01
C ILE A 216 -17.66 -16.02 1.05
N ILE A 217 -18.87 -16.20 0.46
CA ILE A 217 -19.36 -15.21 -0.51
C ILE A 217 -19.73 -13.90 0.16
N VAL A 218 -20.24 -13.93 1.41
CA VAL A 218 -20.47 -12.71 2.18
C VAL A 218 -19.16 -11.98 2.45
N LEU A 219 -18.11 -12.72 2.86
CA LEU A 219 -16.78 -12.14 3.05
C LEU A 219 -16.26 -11.50 1.75
N PHE A 220 -16.27 -12.21 0.64
CA PHE A 220 -15.75 -11.69 -0.64
C PHE A 220 -16.61 -10.55 -1.18
N THR A 221 -17.94 -10.62 -1.07
CA THR A 221 -18.83 -9.52 -1.46
C THR A 221 -18.55 -8.27 -0.63
N PHE A 222 -18.26 -8.42 0.67
CA PHE A 222 -17.86 -7.30 1.51
C PHE A 222 -16.52 -6.70 1.05
N LEU A 223 -15.50 -7.53 0.80
CA LEU A 223 -14.18 -7.08 0.35
C LEU A 223 -14.27 -6.34 -1.00
N THR A 224 -15.02 -6.90 -1.96
CA THR A 224 -15.18 -6.30 -3.29
C THR A 224 -16.05 -5.05 -3.27
N TRP A 225 -17.08 -4.99 -2.40
CA TRP A 225 -17.85 -3.77 -2.15
C TRP A 225 -16.96 -2.66 -1.58
N TYR A 226 -16.18 -2.99 -0.56
CA TYR A 226 -15.27 -2.04 0.07
C TYR A 226 -14.26 -1.48 -0.95
N SER A 227 -13.66 -2.37 -1.73
CA SER A 227 -12.75 -2.00 -2.82
C SER A 227 -13.42 -1.07 -3.85
N ALA A 228 -14.65 -1.39 -4.28
CA ALA A 228 -15.39 -0.61 -5.28
C ALA A 228 -15.85 0.75 -4.74
N TYR A 229 -16.28 0.82 -3.48
CA TYR A 229 -16.83 2.04 -2.89
C TYR A 229 -15.75 3.04 -2.49
N TYR A 230 -14.67 2.56 -1.84
CA TYR A 230 -13.60 3.42 -1.34
C TYR A 230 -12.43 3.59 -2.34
N ASN A 231 -12.40 2.81 -3.42
CA ASN A 231 -11.35 2.81 -4.46
C ASN A 231 -9.92 2.66 -3.90
N LYS A 232 -9.75 1.95 -2.78
CA LYS A 232 -8.47 1.78 -2.09
C LYS A 232 -7.68 0.55 -2.54
N VAL A 233 -8.38 -0.49 -2.98
CA VAL A 233 -7.78 -1.70 -3.55
C VAL A 233 -8.29 -1.81 -4.99
N THR A 234 -7.43 -1.56 -5.96
CA THR A 234 -7.81 -1.47 -7.38
C THR A 234 -8.05 -2.81 -8.06
N ASP A 235 -7.53 -3.90 -7.47
CA ASP A 235 -7.66 -5.26 -7.99
C ASP A 235 -8.02 -6.23 -6.85
N CYS A 236 -9.20 -6.83 -6.92
CA CYS A 236 -9.70 -7.70 -5.86
C CYS A 236 -9.01 -9.08 -5.76
N GLY A 237 -8.20 -9.47 -6.74
CA GLY A 237 -7.51 -10.75 -6.77
C GLY A 237 -8.42 -11.99 -6.93
N CYS A 238 -9.71 -11.82 -7.26
CA CYS A 238 -10.66 -12.94 -7.38
C CYS A 238 -10.24 -14.01 -8.40
N PHE A 239 -9.58 -13.59 -9.48
CA PHE A 239 -8.99 -14.45 -10.52
C PHE A 239 -7.49 -14.18 -10.69
N GLY A 240 -6.82 -13.67 -9.65
CA GLY A 240 -5.40 -13.30 -9.70
C GLY A 240 -5.07 -12.42 -10.91
N ASP A 241 -3.86 -12.58 -11.45
CA ASP A 241 -3.43 -11.86 -12.65
C ASP A 241 -3.96 -12.46 -13.96
N ALA A 242 -4.72 -13.57 -13.91
CA ALA A 242 -5.25 -14.23 -15.10
C ALA A 242 -6.38 -13.43 -15.76
N ILE A 243 -7.26 -12.82 -14.96
CA ILE A 243 -8.39 -12.01 -15.43
C ILE A 243 -8.48 -10.79 -14.52
N LYS A 244 -8.07 -9.65 -15.04
CA LYS A 244 -8.18 -8.38 -14.32
C LYS A 244 -9.61 -7.84 -14.44
N LEU A 245 -10.29 -7.75 -13.31
CA LEU A 245 -11.62 -7.17 -13.19
C LEU A 245 -11.52 -5.84 -12.47
N THR A 246 -12.27 -4.84 -12.92
CA THR A 246 -12.42 -3.61 -12.14
C THR A 246 -13.10 -3.90 -10.80
N PRO A 247 -12.92 -3.06 -9.76
CA PRO A 247 -13.58 -3.27 -8.47
C PRO A 247 -15.10 -3.44 -8.58
N TRP A 248 -15.76 -2.64 -9.42
CA TRP A 248 -17.21 -2.74 -9.66
C TRP A 248 -17.62 -4.01 -10.41
N GLN A 249 -16.82 -4.48 -11.37
CA GLN A 249 -17.06 -5.75 -12.05
C GLN A 249 -16.95 -6.92 -11.07
N SER A 250 -15.98 -6.88 -10.19
CA SER A 250 -15.77 -7.87 -9.14
C SER A 250 -16.92 -7.91 -8.15
N PHE A 251 -17.38 -6.74 -7.69
CA PHE A 251 -18.55 -6.61 -6.80
C PHE A 251 -19.82 -7.15 -7.46
N ASN A 252 -20.11 -6.74 -8.70
CA ASN A 252 -21.30 -7.22 -9.44
C ASN A 252 -21.29 -8.74 -9.62
N LYS A 253 -20.12 -9.33 -9.93
CA LYS A 253 -19.93 -10.78 -10.00
C LYS A 253 -20.29 -11.45 -8.67
N ASP A 254 -19.82 -10.90 -7.55
CA ASP A 254 -20.06 -11.48 -6.22
C ASP A 254 -21.54 -11.31 -5.78
N VAL A 255 -22.20 -10.23 -6.17
CA VAL A 255 -23.65 -10.07 -5.99
C VAL A 255 -24.44 -11.13 -6.77
N ILE A 256 -24.10 -11.37 -8.05
CA ILE A 256 -24.73 -12.41 -8.87
C ILE A 256 -24.50 -13.80 -8.23
N LEU A 257 -23.30 -14.06 -7.74
CA LEU A 257 -22.98 -15.31 -7.04
C LEU A 257 -23.77 -15.44 -5.72
N SER A 258 -23.89 -14.37 -4.95
CA SER A 258 -24.66 -14.34 -3.70
C SER A 258 -26.13 -14.69 -3.96
N ILE A 259 -26.74 -14.09 -5.00
CA ILE A 259 -28.11 -14.41 -5.43
C ILE A 259 -28.21 -15.88 -5.87
N SER A 260 -27.21 -16.38 -6.63
CA SER A 260 -27.18 -17.77 -7.09
C SER A 260 -27.09 -18.76 -5.92
N ILE A 261 -26.26 -18.46 -4.92
CA ILE A 261 -26.14 -19.26 -3.69
C ILE A 261 -27.43 -19.21 -2.87
N LEU A 262 -28.09 -18.05 -2.81
CA LEU A 262 -29.40 -17.91 -2.13
C LEU A 262 -30.47 -18.80 -2.81
N ILE A 263 -30.52 -18.83 -4.13
CA ILE A 263 -31.45 -19.74 -4.88
C ILE A 263 -31.15 -21.20 -4.54
N ILE A 264 -29.87 -21.58 -4.45
CA ILE A 264 -29.47 -22.94 -4.05
C ILE A 264 -29.87 -23.22 -2.62
N LEU A 265 -29.70 -22.27 -1.69
CA LEU A 265 -30.08 -22.40 -0.29
C LEU A 265 -31.59 -22.61 -0.12
N LEU A 266 -32.41 -21.81 -0.81
CA LEU A 266 -33.88 -21.95 -0.80
C LEU A 266 -34.32 -23.29 -1.40
N GLY A 267 -33.55 -23.81 -2.34
CA GLY A 267 -33.81 -25.07 -3.00
C GLY A 267 -33.02 -26.28 -2.48
N ILE A 268 -32.41 -26.18 -1.31
CA ILE A 268 -31.49 -27.21 -0.74
C ILE A 268 -32.07 -28.61 -0.73
N ARG A 269 -33.39 -28.75 -0.56
CA ARG A 269 -34.12 -30.05 -0.57
C ARG A 269 -34.03 -30.79 -1.91
N HIS A 270 -33.67 -30.10 -2.99
CA HIS A 270 -33.55 -30.70 -4.32
C HIS A 270 -32.14 -31.23 -4.60
N ILE A 271 -31.17 -30.94 -3.71
CA ILE A 271 -29.80 -31.41 -3.85
C ILE A 271 -29.70 -32.83 -3.32
N LYS A 272 -29.45 -33.75 -4.22
CA LYS A 272 -29.21 -35.15 -3.88
C LYS A 272 -27.73 -35.49 -4.03
N PRO A 273 -27.15 -36.25 -3.07
CA PRO A 273 -25.77 -36.74 -3.22
C PRO A 273 -25.66 -37.65 -4.42
N ILE A 274 -24.56 -37.51 -5.19
CA ILE A 274 -24.27 -38.36 -6.36
C ILE A 274 -23.58 -39.65 -5.90
N PHE A 275 -22.76 -39.59 -4.88
CA PHE A 275 -21.94 -40.69 -4.38
C PHE A 275 -22.32 -41.07 -2.93
N SER A 276 -21.95 -42.29 -2.55
CA SER A 276 -22.06 -42.74 -1.16
C SER A 276 -21.16 -41.85 -0.26
N LYS A 277 -21.58 -41.66 1.01
CA LYS A 277 -20.83 -40.81 1.96
C LYS A 277 -19.35 -41.19 2.05
N PRO A 278 -18.93 -42.46 2.24
CA PRO A 278 -17.52 -42.80 2.37
C PRO A 278 -16.72 -42.50 1.10
N PHE A 279 -17.31 -42.71 -0.09
CA PHE A 279 -16.65 -42.40 -1.34
C PHE A 279 -16.49 -40.88 -1.53
N ALA A 280 -17.53 -40.11 -1.24
CA ALA A 280 -17.48 -38.64 -1.33
C ALA A 280 -16.41 -38.06 -0.38
N VAL A 281 -16.30 -38.57 0.85
CA VAL A 281 -15.25 -38.14 1.78
C VAL A 281 -13.86 -38.46 1.24
N LYS A 282 -13.63 -39.69 0.75
CA LYS A 282 -12.35 -40.06 0.14
C LYS A 282 -12.00 -39.14 -1.05
N LEU A 283 -12.97 -38.86 -1.92
CA LEU A 283 -12.79 -38.01 -3.07
C LEU A 283 -12.40 -36.57 -2.63
N LEU A 284 -13.12 -35.98 -1.68
CA LEU A 284 -12.81 -34.64 -1.14
C LEU A 284 -11.43 -34.60 -0.47
N THR A 285 -11.06 -35.65 0.31
CA THR A 285 -9.72 -35.75 0.91
C THR A 285 -8.62 -35.75 -0.15
N VAL A 286 -8.81 -36.52 -1.24
CA VAL A 286 -7.86 -36.51 -2.35
C VAL A 286 -7.72 -35.11 -2.96
N PHE A 287 -8.84 -34.43 -3.21
CA PHE A 287 -8.78 -33.06 -3.75
C PHE A 287 -8.20 -32.04 -2.80
N ILE A 288 -8.40 -32.16 -1.49
CA ILE A 288 -7.71 -31.36 -0.48
C ILE A 288 -6.19 -31.54 -0.61
N LEU A 289 -5.71 -32.78 -0.64
CA LEU A 289 -4.28 -33.08 -0.74
C LEU A 289 -3.69 -32.62 -2.08
N LEU A 290 -4.40 -32.82 -3.18
CA LEU A 290 -3.96 -32.39 -4.51
C LEU A 290 -3.90 -30.86 -4.64
N SER A 291 -4.94 -30.15 -4.18
CA SER A 291 -4.97 -28.68 -4.25
C SER A 291 -3.97 -28.03 -3.30
N ALA A 292 -3.82 -28.56 -2.10
CA ALA A 292 -2.79 -28.09 -1.16
C ALA A 292 -1.37 -28.35 -1.69
N GLY A 293 -1.12 -29.56 -2.23
CA GLY A 293 0.15 -29.92 -2.85
C GLY A 293 0.46 -29.07 -4.10
N PHE A 294 -0.56 -28.79 -4.92
CA PHE A 294 -0.42 -27.91 -6.09
C PHE A 294 -0.08 -26.46 -5.67
N SER A 295 -0.81 -25.91 -4.69
CA SER A 295 -0.51 -24.56 -4.16
C SER A 295 0.90 -24.49 -3.55
N ALA A 296 1.29 -25.51 -2.77
CA ALA A 296 2.63 -25.58 -2.19
C ALA A 296 3.73 -25.67 -3.26
N TYR A 297 3.47 -26.45 -4.34
CA TYR A 297 4.37 -26.52 -5.48
C TYR A 297 4.54 -25.16 -6.16
N CYS A 298 3.43 -24.47 -6.47
CA CYS A 298 3.46 -23.16 -7.13
C CYS A 298 4.14 -22.09 -6.24
N TRP A 299 3.90 -22.12 -4.93
CA TRP A 299 4.59 -21.25 -3.98
C TRP A 299 6.12 -21.48 -4.00
N HIS A 300 6.55 -22.74 -4.02
CA HIS A 300 7.97 -23.07 -3.92
C HIS A 300 8.73 -22.88 -5.24
N TYR A 301 8.08 -23.13 -6.40
CA TYR A 301 8.75 -23.14 -7.70
C TYR A 301 8.33 -22.06 -8.69
N LEU A 302 7.40 -21.22 -8.42
CA LEU A 302 6.65 -20.30 -9.28
C LEU A 302 5.35 -20.92 -9.86
N PRO A 303 4.42 -20.04 -10.30
CA PRO A 303 3.19 -20.46 -10.97
C PRO A 303 3.45 -21.39 -12.17
N VAL A 304 2.70 -22.47 -12.28
CA VAL A 304 2.78 -23.37 -13.45
C VAL A 304 2.35 -22.65 -14.73
N LYS A 305 1.31 -21.81 -14.64
CA LYS A 305 0.92 -20.88 -15.69
C LYS A 305 1.23 -19.48 -15.21
N ASP A 306 2.22 -18.86 -15.83
CA ASP A 306 2.59 -17.50 -15.53
C ASP A 306 1.65 -16.51 -16.25
N PHE A 307 0.97 -15.67 -15.45
CA PHE A 307 0.09 -14.60 -15.92
C PHE A 307 0.71 -13.22 -15.71
N LEU A 308 1.91 -13.12 -15.12
CA LEU A 308 2.60 -11.86 -14.90
C LEU A 308 3.00 -11.20 -16.21
N LYS A 309 3.22 -9.90 -16.15
CA LYS A 309 3.69 -9.13 -17.30
C LYS A 309 5.13 -9.47 -17.68
N PHE A 310 5.95 -9.84 -16.69
CA PHE A 310 7.34 -10.26 -16.87
C PHE A 310 7.49 -11.77 -17.16
N LYS A 311 6.45 -12.42 -17.71
CA LYS A 311 6.53 -13.82 -18.15
C LYS A 311 7.43 -13.98 -19.35
N GLU A 312 7.96 -15.18 -19.52
CA GLU A 312 8.80 -15.55 -20.67
C GLU A 312 8.13 -15.22 -22.01
N GLY A 313 8.90 -14.58 -22.90
CA GLY A 313 8.49 -14.18 -24.25
C GLY A 313 7.91 -12.77 -24.35
N ASN A 314 7.60 -12.10 -23.26
CA ASN A 314 7.11 -10.71 -23.30
C ASN A 314 8.23 -9.72 -23.51
N ASN A 315 7.99 -8.71 -24.35
CA ASN A 315 8.84 -7.53 -24.51
C ASN A 315 8.37 -6.46 -23.50
N ILE A 316 9.19 -6.21 -22.48
CA ILE A 316 8.81 -5.34 -21.37
C ILE A 316 8.77 -3.86 -21.80
N LYS A 317 9.62 -3.47 -22.76
CA LYS A 317 9.58 -2.10 -23.30
C LYS A 317 8.22 -1.79 -23.94
N ASP A 318 7.70 -2.70 -24.75
CA ASP A 318 6.40 -2.51 -25.43
C ASP A 318 5.23 -2.45 -24.44
N LEU A 319 5.36 -3.09 -23.27
CA LEU A 319 4.34 -3.09 -22.23
C LEU A 319 4.43 -1.91 -21.26
N ALA A 320 5.61 -1.26 -21.16
CA ALA A 320 5.88 -0.21 -20.18
C ALA A 320 5.94 1.19 -20.77
N VAL A 321 6.33 1.32 -22.04
CA VAL A 321 6.54 2.61 -22.68
C VAL A 321 5.32 3.03 -23.49
N VAL A 322 4.86 4.26 -23.30
CA VAL A 322 3.81 4.87 -24.12
C VAL A 322 4.40 5.25 -25.48
N PRO A 323 3.88 4.73 -26.61
CA PRO A 323 4.33 5.15 -27.94
C PRO A 323 4.15 6.67 -28.15
N GLU A 324 5.05 7.30 -28.93
CA GLU A 324 5.01 8.74 -29.17
C GLU A 324 3.71 9.21 -29.87
N ASP A 325 3.10 8.33 -30.68
CA ASP A 325 1.86 8.58 -31.40
C ASP A 325 0.61 8.03 -30.67
N ALA A 326 0.76 7.60 -29.43
CA ALA A 326 -0.36 7.06 -28.67
C ALA A 326 -1.40 8.13 -28.34
N PRO A 327 -2.70 7.78 -28.39
CA PRO A 327 -3.74 8.71 -27.99
C PRO A 327 -3.59 9.07 -26.51
N THR A 328 -3.77 10.36 -26.20
CA THR A 328 -3.79 10.88 -24.83
C THR A 328 -5.21 10.83 -24.26
N ASP A 329 -5.30 10.88 -22.92
CA ASP A 329 -6.60 11.03 -22.28
C ASP A 329 -7.26 12.35 -22.69
N GLU A 330 -8.52 12.27 -23.08
CA GLU A 330 -9.34 13.45 -23.40
C GLU A 330 -10.30 13.71 -22.23
N TYR A 331 -10.23 14.93 -21.69
CA TYR A 331 -11.07 15.37 -20.58
C TYR A 331 -11.98 16.51 -21.02
N GLU A 332 -13.25 16.41 -20.65
CA GLU A 332 -14.18 17.53 -20.63
C GLU A 332 -14.02 18.25 -19.29
N ASN A 333 -13.48 19.46 -19.34
CA ASN A 333 -13.24 20.26 -18.15
C ASN A 333 -14.43 21.21 -17.95
N THR A 334 -15.11 21.07 -16.81
CA THR A 334 -16.19 21.96 -16.37
C THR A 334 -15.69 22.76 -15.16
N PHE A 335 -15.80 24.07 -15.25
CA PHE A 335 -15.40 24.99 -14.20
C PHE A 335 -16.62 25.53 -13.47
N ILE A 336 -16.61 25.48 -12.15
CA ILE A 336 -17.68 26.00 -11.31
C ILE A 336 -17.28 27.38 -10.83
N TYR A 337 -18.07 28.37 -11.21
CA TYR A 337 -17.93 29.75 -10.77
C TYR A 337 -19.15 30.19 -10.00
N SER A 338 -18.95 30.94 -8.93
CA SER A 338 -20.03 31.53 -8.13
C SER A 338 -20.19 33.00 -8.47
N LYS A 339 -21.45 33.42 -8.76
CA LYS A 339 -21.83 34.80 -8.94
C LYS A 339 -23.08 35.09 -8.12
N ASP A 340 -23.05 36.14 -7.30
CA ASP A 340 -24.16 36.51 -6.41
C ASP A 340 -24.68 35.40 -5.53
N GLY A 341 -23.76 34.43 -5.14
CA GLY A 341 -24.09 33.26 -4.31
C GLY A 341 -24.76 32.11 -5.06
N VAL A 342 -24.79 32.15 -6.42
CA VAL A 342 -25.27 31.07 -7.27
C VAL A 342 -24.09 30.46 -8.03
N ASP A 343 -23.93 29.14 -7.95
CA ASP A 343 -22.90 28.42 -8.67
C ASP A 343 -23.36 28.09 -10.09
N GLU A 344 -22.53 28.44 -11.07
CA GLU A 344 -22.73 28.14 -12.48
C GLU A 344 -21.60 27.25 -12.99
N GLU A 345 -21.96 26.24 -13.80
CA GLU A 345 -21.02 25.38 -14.51
C GLU A 345 -20.72 26.00 -15.89
N LEU A 346 -19.42 26.27 -16.12
CA LEU A 346 -18.95 26.87 -17.36
C LEU A 346 -17.94 25.94 -18.04
N SER A 347 -18.09 25.74 -19.34
CA SER A 347 -17.13 25.07 -20.21
C SER A 347 -15.96 25.99 -20.59
N LEU A 348 -14.86 25.43 -21.08
CA LEU A 348 -13.71 26.19 -21.61
C LEU A 348 -14.14 27.12 -22.76
N GLU A 349 -15.09 26.67 -23.58
CA GLU A 349 -15.62 27.49 -24.73
C GLU A 349 -16.41 28.71 -24.24
N GLU A 350 -17.26 28.53 -23.22
CA GLU A 350 -18.07 29.61 -22.62
C GLU A 350 -17.22 30.62 -21.84
N MET A 351 -16.05 30.23 -21.37
CA MET A 351 -15.08 31.11 -20.70
C MET A 351 -14.17 31.83 -21.68
N SER A 352 -14.05 31.33 -22.91
CA SER A 352 -13.14 31.88 -23.93
C SER A 352 -13.50 33.31 -24.31
N GLY A 353 -12.56 34.22 -24.12
CA GLY A 353 -12.73 35.64 -24.44
C GLY A 353 -13.48 36.46 -23.39
N ARG A 354 -13.88 35.88 -22.25
CA ARG A 354 -14.54 36.58 -21.14
C ARG A 354 -13.54 36.84 -20.01
N ASN A 355 -13.66 37.98 -19.34
CA ASN A 355 -12.99 38.23 -18.11
C ASN A 355 -13.94 38.02 -16.92
N LEU A 356 -14.05 36.78 -16.48
CA LEU A 356 -15.00 36.37 -15.44
C LEU A 356 -14.86 37.14 -14.14
N ALA A 357 -13.65 37.58 -13.80
CA ALA A 357 -13.38 38.37 -12.58
C ALA A 357 -14.06 39.77 -12.70
N ASP A 358 -14.00 40.42 -13.89
CA ASP A 358 -14.63 41.70 -14.14
C ASP A 358 -16.15 41.58 -14.17
N GLU A 359 -16.65 40.38 -14.52
CA GLU A 359 -18.09 40.07 -14.53
C GLU A 359 -18.63 39.68 -13.13
N GLY A 360 -17.79 39.64 -12.11
CA GLY A 360 -18.16 39.33 -10.72
C GLY A 360 -18.22 37.86 -10.40
N TYR A 361 -17.64 37.01 -11.24
CA TYR A 361 -17.51 35.56 -10.95
C TYR A 361 -16.31 35.26 -10.08
N THR A 362 -16.49 34.37 -9.12
CA THR A 362 -15.42 33.81 -8.28
C THR A 362 -15.28 32.32 -8.56
N PHE A 363 -14.05 31.87 -8.83
CA PHE A 363 -13.79 30.43 -9.03
C PHE A 363 -14.07 29.62 -7.75
N VAL A 364 -14.83 28.55 -7.86
CA VAL A 364 -15.20 27.65 -6.75
C VAL A 364 -14.49 26.30 -6.89
N ASP A 365 -14.67 25.63 -8.05
CA ASP A 365 -14.18 24.27 -8.26
C ASP A 365 -13.99 23.95 -9.75
N ARG A 366 -13.28 22.85 -10.03
CA ARG A 366 -13.14 22.30 -11.37
C ARG A 366 -13.52 20.81 -11.35
N ARG A 367 -14.34 20.40 -12.30
CA ARG A 367 -14.69 19.00 -12.52
C ARG A 367 -14.16 18.54 -13.85
N ASP A 368 -13.34 17.50 -13.82
CA ASP A 368 -12.79 16.88 -15.02
C ASP A 368 -13.50 15.54 -15.25
N LYS A 369 -14.17 15.42 -16.39
CA LYS A 369 -14.83 14.20 -16.81
C LYS A 369 -14.04 13.59 -17.96
N LEU A 370 -13.52 12.36 -17.74
CA LEU A 370 -12.84 11.61 -18.78
C LEU A 370 -13.84 11.24 -19.89
N ILE A 371 -13.58 11.74 -21.11
CA ILE A 371 -14.40 11.46 -22.31
C ILE A 371 -13.85 10.25 -23.05
N SER A 372 -12.53 10.25 -23.29
CA SER A 372 -11.84 9.17 -23.96
C SER A 372 -10.57 8.84 -23.22
N LYS A 373 -10.41 7.54 -22.89
CA LYS A 373 -9.17 7.06 -22.29
C LYS A 373 -8.13 6.86 -23.37
N GLY A 374 -6.98 7.45 -23.20
CA GLY A 374 -5.82 7.28 -24.05
C GLY A 374 -5.14 5.91 -23.88
N PHE A 375 -3.94 5.79 -24.41
CA PHE A 375 -3.14 4.59 -24.25
C PHE A 375 -2.71 4.45 -22.79
N ASP A 376 -2.96 3.26 -22.21
CA ASP A 376 -2.61 2.93 -20.84
C ASP A 376 -1.60 1.76 -20.89
N PRO A 377 -0.32 1.99 -20.58
CA PRO A 377 0.66 0.92 -20.61
C PRO A 377 0.28 -0.19 -19.62
N GLU A 378 0.57 -1.43 -19.98
CA GLU A 378 0.24 -2.56 -19.10
C GLU A 378 1.13 -2.64 -17.85
N ILE A 379 2.32 -2.05 -17.92
CA ILE A 379 3.26 -1.93 -16.80
C ILE A 379 3.40 -0.44 -16.48
N HIS A 380 2.88 -0.05 -15.33
CA HIS A 380 3.00 1.32 -14.82
C HIS A 380 4.23 1.46 -13.95
N ASP A 381 4.87 2.63 -14.01
CA ASP A 381 5.93 3.06 -13.08
C ASP A 381 7.09 2.05 -12.89
N PHE A 382 7.44 1.30 -13.95
CA PHE A 382 8.66 0.49 -13.91
C PHE A 382 9.88 1.41 -13.91
N LYS A 383 10.59 1.45 -12.78
CA LYS A 383 11.73 2.33 -12.53
C LYS A 383 12.93 1.55 -12.00
N ILE A 384 14.10 2.02 -12.36
CA ILE A 384 15.40 1.50 -11.91
C ILE A 384 16.18 2.68 -11.32
N MET A 385 15.89 3.03 -10.07
CA MET A 385 16.42 4.22 -9.41
C MET A 385 17.77 3.94 -8.76
N ASP A 386 18.63 4.95 -8.69
CA ASP A 386 19.85 4.89 -7.88
C ASP A 386 19.54 4.93 -6.37
N ASP A 387 20.58 4.88 -5.53
CA ASP A 387 20.51 4.92 -4.08
C ASP A 387 19.97 6.26 -3.55
N THR A 388 20.20 7.35 -4.30
CA THR A 388 19.66 8.68 -3.99
C THR A 388 18.22 8.87 -4.47
N ARG A 389 17.70 7.95 -5.29
CA ARG A 389 16.42 8.02 -5.99
C ARG A 389 16.25 9.26 -6.88
N SER A 390 17.37 9.81 -7.34
CA SER A 390 17.40 10.99 -8.19
C SER A 390 17.52 10.66 -9.68
N ASN A 391 18.16 9.53 -10.00
CA ASN A 391 18.37 9.11 -11.37
C ASN A 391 17.63 7.81 -11.67
N ASP A 392 16.92 7.77 -12.80
CA ASP A 392 16.24 6.58 -13.32
C ASP A 392 17.02 6.00 -14.48
N TYR A 393 17.42 4.75 -14.38
CA TYR A 393 18.20 4.02 -15.39
C TYR A 393 17.32 3.13 -16.28
N VAL A 394 16.01 3.33 -16.27
CA VAL A 394 15.09 2.51 -17.08
C VAL A 394 15.31 2.70 -18.58
N ASP A 395 15.67 3.91 -19.01
CA ASP A 395 15.96 4.20 -20.42
C ASP A 395 17.25 3.51 -20.85
N ASP A 396 18.29 3.53 -20.03
CA ASP A 396 19.54 2.78 -20.27
C ASP A 396 19.27 1.28 -20.32
N PHE A 397 18.44 0.77 -19.41
CA PHE A 397 18.01 -0.62 -19.40
C PHE A 397 17.30 -0.99 -20.71
N PHE A 398 16.42 -0.14 -21.24
CA PHE A 398 15.70 -0.41 -22.49
C PHE A 398 16.54 -0.14 -23.75
N ALA A 399 17.55 0.72 -23.68
CA ALA A 399 18.45 0.97 -24.79
C ALA A 399 19.43 -0.18 -25.02
N ASP A 400 19.80 -0.92 -23.97
CA ASP A 400 20.71 -2.06 -24.07
C ASP A 400 20.02 -3.24 -24.75
N SER A 401 20.52 -3.64 -25.91
CA SER A 401 20.02 -4.79 -26.69
C SER A 401 20.71 -6.10 -26.33
N SER A 402 21.67 -6.10 -25.40
CA SER A 402 22.40 -7.28 -24.98
C SER A 402 21.63 -8.13 -23.97
N HIS A 403 22.23 -9.23 -23.52
CA HIS A 403 21.70 -9.99 -22.40
C HIS A 403 21.88 -9.21 -21.10
N LYS A 404 20.84 -9.20 -20.28
CA LYS A 404 20.79 -8.53 -18.97
C LYS A 404 20.24 -9.47 -17.92
N LEU A 405 20.76 -9.38 -16.70
CA LEU A 405 20.25 -10.12 -15.55
C LEU A 405 19.62 -9.17 -14.55
N LEU A 406 18.30 -9.29 -14.39
CA LEU A 406 17.56 -8.61 -13.35
C LEU A 406 17.44 -9.54 -12.14
N ILE A 407 17.84 -9.06 -10.97
CA ILE A 407 17.73 -9.80 -9.70
C ILE A 407 16.78 -9.00 -8.80
N VAL A 408 15.66 -9.59 -8.43
CA VAL A 408 14.61 -8.90 -7.68
C VAL A 408 14.63 -9.33 -6.22
N PHE A 409 14.94 -8.40 -5.34
CA PHE A 409 14.78 -8.54 -3.89
C PHE A 409 13.58 -7.68 -3.47
N ASN A 410 12.41 -8.28 -3.29
CA ASN A 410 11.22 -7.53 -2.85
C ASN A 410 11.49 -6.80 -1.53
N GLU A 411 12.03 -7.53 -0.57
CA GLU A 411 12.54 -7.05 0.72
C GLU A 411 13.76 -7.86 1.11
N ILE A 412 14.85 -7.20 1.43
CA ILE A 412 16.11 -7.85 1.78
C ILE A 412 16.00 -8.68 3.05
N ASP A 413 15.27 -8.18 4.06
CA ASP A 413 15.06 -8.87 5.33
C ASP A 413 14.30 -10.21 5.19
N GLN A 414 13.59 -10.39 4.07
CA GLN A 414 12.80 -11.59 3.75
C GLN A 414 13.44 -12.44 2.64
N ALA A 415 14.66 -12.12 2.24
CA ALA A 415 15.33 -12.84 1.17
C ALA A 415 15.68 -14.28 1.58
N ASP A 416 15.52 -15.23 0.65
CA ASP A 416 15.97 -16.60 0.83
C ASP A 416 17.51 -16.67 0.77
N LEU A 417 18.14 -16.71 1.93
CA LEU A 417 19.58 -16.75 2.05
C LEU A 417 20.18 -18.09 1.59
N GLY A 418 19.37 -19.15 1.46
CA GLY A 418 19.80 -20.43 0.92
C GLY A 418 20.27 -20.35 -0.52
N ALA A 419 19.76 -19.38 -1.28
CA ALA A 419 20.11 -19.17 -2.69
C ALA A 419 21.40 -18.35 -2.91
N MET A 420 22.01 -17.80 -1.86
CA MET A 420 23.09 -16.82 -1.99
C MET A 420 24.37 -17.38 -2.63
N SER A 421 24.67 -18.64 -2.42
CA SER A 421 25.86 -19.30 -3.01
C SER A 421 25.73 -19.37 -4.54
N GLU A 422 24.58 -19.87 -5.03
CA GLU A 422 24.27 -19.97 -6.44
C GLU A 422 24.15 -18.59 -7.10
N LEU A 423 23.52 -17.64 -6.41
CA LEU A 423 23.36 -16.28 -6.88
C LEU A 423 24.73 -15.58 -7.07
N LYS A 424 25.66 -15.69 -6.12
CA LYS A 424 27.03 -15.18 -6.25
C LYS A 424 27.76 -15.81 -7.43
N ALA A 425 27.58 -17.12 -7.65
CA ALA A 425 28.18 -17.80 -8.78
C ALA A 425 27.65 -17.27 -10.13
N LEU A 426 26.34 -16.98 -10.21
CA LEU A 426 25.72 -16.36 -11.39
C LEU A 426 26.22 -14.93 -11.61
N ILE A 427 26.29 -14.11 -10.57
CA ILE A 427 26.84 -12.74 -10.62
C ILE A 427 28.29 -12.77 -11.14
N ALA A 428 29.13 -13.67 -10.62
CA ALA A 428 30.50 -13.80 -11.08
C ALA A 428 30.60 -14.26 -12.54
N ALA A 429 29.67 -15.11 -12.99
CA ALA A 429 29.61 -15.52 -14.40
C ALA A 429 29.18 -14.36 -15.31
N CYS A 430 28.20 -13.56 -14.90
CA CYS A 430 27.75 -12.35 -15.61
C CYS A 430 28.92 -11.34 -15.77
N LYS A 431 29.64 -11.04 -14.68
CA LYS A 431 30.82 -10.16 -14.71
C LYS A 431 31.87 -10.63 -15.71
N LYS A 432 32.14 -11.94 -15.79
CA LYS A 432 33.13 -12.50 -16.77
C LYS A 432 32.67 -12.40 -18.21
N GLN A 433 31.37 -12.35 -18.46
CA GLN A 433 30.78 -12.28 -19.80
C GLN A 433 30.34 -10.87 -20.20
N ASN A 434 30.63 -9.86 -19.38
CA ASN A 434 30.15 -8.47 -19.53
C ASN A 434 28.64 -8.36 -19.68
N ILE A 435 27.89 -9.22 -18.96
CA ILE A 435 26.43 -9.15 -18.89
C ILE A 435 26.04 -8.14 -17.81
N ALA A 436 25.22 -7.16 -18.16
CA ALA A 436 24.72 -6.17 -17.21
C ALA A 436 23.85 -6.82 -16.14
N ILE A 437 24.02 -6.39 -14.88
CA ILE A 437 23.31 -6.92 -13.73
C ILE A 437 22.57 -5.78 -13.04
N TYR A 438 21.27 -5.95 -12.86
CA TYR A 438 20.38 -4.98 -12.21
C TYR A 438 19.72 -5.60 -10.97
N PRO A 439 20.35 -5.55 -9.79
CA PRO A 439 19.68 -5.94 -8.55
C PRO A 439 18.73 -4.85 -8.14
N LEU A 440 17.43 -5.16 -8.08
CA LEU A 440 16.35 -4.25 -7.68
C LEU A 440 15.80 -4.60 -6.31
N THR A 441 15.57 -3.59 -5.47
CA THR A 441 14.94 -3.77 -4.17
C THR A 441 14.03 -2.59 -3.80
N ALA A 442 13.08 -2.86 -2.88
CA ALA A 442 12.26 -1.82 -2.24
C ALA A 442 12.75 -1.48 -0.82
N SER A 443 13.79 -2.15 -0.33
CA SER A 443 14.34 -1.92 1.01
C SER A 443 15.05 -0.57 1.11
N ALA A 444 15.22 -0.07 2.34
CA ALA A 444 15.95 1.17 2.61
C ALA A 444 17.46 1.01 2.32
N SER A 445 18.11 2.10 1.93
CA SER A 445 19.51 2.07 1.47
C SER A 445 20.50 1.58 2.54
N ASP A 446 20.26 1.92 3.80
CA ASP A 446 21.09 1.47 4.95
C ASP A 446 21.05 -0.06 5.11
N LYS A 447 19.86 -0.67 4.97
CA LYS A 447 19.70 -2.14 4.99
C LYS A 447 20.39 -2.81 3.81
N VAL A 448 20.30 -2.19 2.62
CA VAL A 448 20.97 -2.68 1.41
C VAL A 448 22.48 -2.69 1.58
N GLU A 449 23.07 -1.63 2.12
CA GLU A 449 24.49 -1.56 2.38
C GLU A 449 24.94 -2.59 3.41
N ALA A 450 24.21 -2.74 4.51
CA ALA A 450 24.49 -3.79 5.51
C ALA A 450 24.46 -5.19 4.86
N PHE A 451 23.45 -5.48 4.04
CA PHE A 451 23.29 -6.75 3.34
C PHE A 451 24.44 -7.00 2.32
N ARG A 452 24.82 -5.98 1.55
CA ARG A 452 25.93 -6.05 0.60
C ARG A 452 27.25 -6.40 1.33
N HIS A 453 27.53 -5.74 2.44
CA HIS A 453 28.71 -5.99 3.25
C HIS A 453 28.71 -7.40 3.85
N GLU A 454 27.63 -7.80 4.50
CA GLU A 454 27.49 -9.12 5.12
C GLU A 454 27.67 -10.25 4.09
N HIS A 455 27.03 -10.10 2.93
CA HIS A 455 27.10 -11.13 1.89
C HIS A 455 28.18 -10.89 0.83
N GLN A 456 29.05 -9.90 1.00
CA GLN A 456 30.16 -9.58 0.08
C GLN A 456 29.69 -9.47 -1.40
N LEU A 457 28.59 -8.73 -1.62
CA LEU A 457 28.03 -8.48 -2.95
C LEU A 457 28.65 -7.20 -3.54
N ASP A 458 29.63 -7.36 -4.41
CA ASP A 458 30.30 -6.24 -5.11
C ASP A 458 29.53 -5.89 -6.41
N ILE A 459 28.28 -5.47 -6.26
CA ILE A 459 27.40 -4.96 -7.32
C ILE A 459 26.57 -3.79 -6.79
N PRO A 460 26.32 -2.74 -7.60
CA PRO A 460 25.39 -1.67 -7.21
C PRO A 460 23.96 -2.23 -7.13
N PHE A 461 23.20 -1.78 -6.15
CA PHE A 461 21.77 -2.06 -6.07
C PHE A 461 21.00 -0.87 -6.61
N TYR A 462 19.88 -1.16 -7.23
CA TYR A 462 18.89 -0.21 -7.69
C TYR A 462 17.62 -0.34 -6.89
N PHE A 463 16.79 0.71 -6.92
CA PHE A 463 15.61 0.82 -6.10
C PHE A 463 14.36 0.93 -6.98
N GLY A 464 13.29 0.28 -6.55
CA GLY A 464 12.00 0.31 -7.22
C GLY A 464 10.85 0.24 -6.24
N ASP A 465 9.63 0.47 -6.73
CA ASP A 465 8.42 0.33 -5.93
C ASP A 465 8.14 -1.13 -5.56
N LYS A 466 7.77 -1.39 -4.31
CA LYS A 466 7.52 -2.73 -3.77
C LYS A 466 6.42 -3.48 -4.53
N THR A 467 5.35 -2.79 -4.93
CA THR A 467 4.23 -3.39 -5.65
C THR A 467 4.66 -3.82 -7.05
N ASN A 468 5.47 -2.98 -7.71
CA ASN A 468 6.03 -3.29 -9.02
C ASN A 468 7.00 -4.48 -8.94
N LEU A 469 7.89 -4.51 -7.95
CA LEU A 469 8.83 -5.64 -7.78
C LEU A 469 8.10 -6.96 -7.55
N LYS A 470 7.04 -6.97 -6.75
CA LYS A 470 6.16 -8.14 -6.54
C LYS A 470 5.48 -8.61 -7.83
N SER A 471 5.26 -7.72 -8.81
CA SER A 471 4.66 -8.06 -10.11
C SER A 471 5.67 -8.62 -11.12
N ILE A 472 6.98 -8.48 -10.87
CA ILE A 472 8.01 -9.02 -11.76
C ILE A 472 8.13 -10.53 -11.60
N ILE A 473 8.28 -11.01 -10.36
CA ILE A 473 8.48 -12.44 -10.07
C ILE A 473 8.01 -12.80 -8.66
N ARG A 474 7.42 -13.98 -8.49
CA ARG A 474 6.91 -14.50 -7.20
C ARG A 474 7.99 -15.20 -6.37
N SER A 475 9.18 -14.60 -6.27
CA SER A 475 10.31 -15.15 -5.50
C SER A 475 11.16 -14.02 -4.93
N ASN A 476 11.78 -14.24 -3.77
CA ASN A 476 12.67 -13.29 -3.11
C ASN A 476 13.94 -13.97 -2.57
N PRO A 477 15.12 -13.88 -3.25
CA PRO A 477 15.29 -13.23 -4.54
C PRO A 477 14.66 -14.02 -5.70
N GLY A 478 14.29 -13.28 -6.73
CA GLY A 478 13.92 -13.82 -8.03
C GLY A 478 14.90 -13.38 -9.09
N VAL A 479 15.13 -14.17 -10.14
CA VAL A 479 16.09 -13.87 -11.21
C VAL A 479 15.39 -13.93 -12.56
N VAL A 480 15.58 -12.89 -13.37
CA VAL A 480 15.00 -12.76 -14.70
C VAL A 480 16.12 -12.48 -15.70
N LEU A 481 16.24 -13.33 -16.71
CA LEU A 481 17.18 -13.15 -17.83
C LEU A 481 16.45 -12.47 -18.97
N PHE A 482 17.04 -11.41 -19.48
CA PHE A 482 16.61 -10.70 -20.69
C PHE A 482 17.54 -10.96 -21.87
N GLU A 483 16.98 -10.94 -23.06
CA GLU A 483 17.66 -10.78 -24.33
C GLU A 483 17.10 -9.50 -24.99
N GLY A 484 17.90 -8.44 -25.00
CA GLY A 484 17.36 -7.11 -25.25
C GLY A 484 16.25 -6.76 -24.23
N ASN A 485 15.06 -6.46 -24.69
CA ASN A 485 13.93 -6.12 -23.83
C ASN A 485 12.95 -7.29 -23.64
N VAL A 486 13.26 -8.47 -24.16
CA VAL A 486 12.41 -9.66 -24.06
C VAL A 486 12.84 -10.53 -22.89
N VAL A 487 11.90 -10.94 -22.07
CA VAL A 487 12.12 -11.91 -20.99
C VAL A 487 12.40 -13.28 -21.60
N LYS A 488 13.59 -13.80 -21.36
CA LYS A 488 14.04 -15.11 -21.91
C LYS A 488 13.77 -16.26 -20.97
N GLU A 489 14.01 -16.09 -19.67
CA GLU A 489 13.77 -17.12 -18.65
C GLU A 489 13.68 -16.49 -17.26
N THR A 490 12.91 -17.10 -16.37
CA THR A 490 12.73 -16.68 -14.98
C THR A 490 13.06 -17.83 -14.03
N TRP A 491 13.71 -17.52 -12.90
CA TRP A 491 14.06 -18.53 -11.88
C TRP A 491 13.75 -18.05 -10.48
N PRO A 492 13.09 -18.89 -9.66
CA PRO A 492 12.96 -18.64 -8.23
C PRO A 492 14.27 -18.90 -7.48
N SER A 493 14.42 -18.36 -6.29
CA SER A 493 15.54 -18.63 -5.37
C SER A 493 15.78 -20.11 -5.16
N THR A 494 14.70 -20.88 -5.01
CA THR A 494 14.72 -22.33 -4.75
C THR A 494 15.26 -23.17 -5.91
N ARG A 495 15.38 -22.59 -7.13
CA ARG A 495 15.78 -23.32 -8.33
C ARG A 495 16.60 -22.48 -9.30
N LEU A 496 17.63 -21.78 -8.78
CA LEU A 496 18.56 -21.05 -9.63
C LEU A 496 19.31 -22.00 -10.58
N PRO A 497 19.64 -21.56 -11.83
CA PRO A 497 20.37 -22.40 -12.77
C PRO A 497 21.83 -22.52 -12.36
N SER A 498 22.45 -23.67 -12.62
CA SER A 498 23.89 -23.77 -12.55
C SER A 498 24.54 -22.83 -13.57
N VAL A 499 25.76 -22.33 -13.30
CA VAL A 499 26.50 -21.43 -14.20
C VAL A 499 26.59 -21.99 -15.61
N LYS A 500 26.84 -23.30 -15.74
CA LYS A 500 26.89 -23.97 -17.06
C LYS A 500 25.56 -23.88 -17.81
N ARG A 501 24.43 -24.08 -17.14
CA ARG A 501 23.08 -23.98 -17.73
C ARG A 501 22.77 -22.55 -18.11
N PHE A 502 23.10 -21.61 -17.25
CA PHE A 502 22.93 -20.17 -17.48
C PHE A 502 23.70 -19.71 -18.73
N LEU A 503 25.01 -19.97 -18.78
CA LEU A 503 25.85 -19.58 -19.91
C LEU A 503 25.38 -20.19 -21.25
N LYS A 504 24.87 -21.42 -21.24
CA LYS A 504 24.26 -22.03 -22.44
C LYS A 504 23.04 -21.26 -22.96
N LYS A 505 22.34 -20.55 -22.11
CA LYS A 505 21.15 -19.73 -22.46
C LYS A 505 21.56 -18.38 -23.05
N VAL A 506 22.69 -17.83 -22.60
CA VAL A 506 23.23 -16.55 -23.07
C VAL A 506 23.99 -16.68 -24.38
N THR A 507 24.62 -17.83 -24.64
CA THR A 507 25.43 -18.05 -25.85
C THR A 507 24.64 -18.66 -27.02
N LYS A 508 23.38 -18.92 -26.88
CA LYS A 508 22.47 -19.34 -27.95
C LYS A 508 21.62 -18.19 -28.47
#